data_73c66c02931065d7383964febec843bd
#
_entry.id   73c66c02931065d7383964febec843bd
#
_cell.length_a   1.000
_cell.length_b   1.000
_cell.length_c   1.000
_cell.angle_alpha   90.00
_cell.angle_beta   90.00
_cell.angle_gamma   90.00
#
_symmetry.space_group_name_H-M   'P 1'
#
loop_
_entity.id
_entity.type
_entity.pdbx_description
1 polymer ?
#
loop_
_entity_poly.entity_id
_entity_poly.type
_entity_poly.pdbx_seq_one_letter_code
_entity_poly.pdbx_strand_id
1 'polypeptide(L)' 'MTLTVKEASDFTGMSQSMLRVGLQQGIFQFGYAVKINSDKNGKFTYNIQKRGVEEYVGLSYEKWLESRKGAQL' A
#
# COMPACT_ATOMS: atom_id res chain seq x y z
N MET A 1 3.52 4.96 10.94
CA MET A 1 2.20 5.07 10.35
C MET A 1 2.08 4.13 9.16
N THR A 2 0.94 3.48 9.03
CA THR A 2 0.70 2.51 7.96
C THR A 2 -0.42 2.98 7.04
N LEU A 3 -0.41 2.46 5.82
CA LEU A 3 -1.50 2.70 4.86
C LEU A 3 -2.28 1.40 4.66
N THR A 4 -3.55 1.54 4.34
CA THR A 4 -4.34 0.39 3.91
C THR A 4 -3.96 0.03 2.48
N VAL A 5 -4.35 -1.17 2.04
CA VAL A 5 -4.11 -1.59 0.65
C VAL A 5 -4.79 -0.60 -0.32
N LYS A 6 -5.99 -0.16 0.02
CA LYS A 6 -6.72 0.80 -0.82
C LYS A 6 -5.98 2.14 -0.92
N GLU A 7 -5.51 2.65 0.21
CA GLU A 7 -4.77 3.91 0.24
C GLU A 7 -3.49 3.81 -0.58
N ALA A 8 -2.75 2.72 -0.41
CA ALA A 8 -1.53 2.49 -1.17
C ALA A 8 -1.81 2.33 -2.67
N SER A 9 -2.90 1.66 -3.00
CA SER A 9 -3.33 1.50 -4.39
C SER A 9 -3.58 2.86 -5.03
N ASP A 10 -4.34 3.71 -4.36
CA ASP A 10 -4.62 5.05 -4.87
C ASP A 10 -3.36 5.88 -5.03
N PHE A 11 -2.46 5.79 -4.07
CA PHE A 11 -1.23 6.59 -4.04
C PHE A 11 -0.21 6.13 -5.10
N THR A 12 -0.03 4.83 -5.25
CA THR A 12 0.96 4.28 -6.18
C THR A 12 0.45 4.15 -7.61
N GLY A 13 -0.87 4.12 -7.78
CA GLY A 13 -1.48 3.84 -9.07
C GLY A 13 -1.54 2.35 -9.41
N MET A 14 -1.08 1.50 -8.50
CA MET A 14 -1.15 0.05 -8.70
C MET A 14 -2.49 -0.49 -8.23
N SER A 15 -2.96 -1.57 -8.86
CA SER A 15 -4.19 -2.21 -8.42
C SER A 15 -4.02 -2.85 -7.04
N GLN A 16 -5.12 -2.98 -6.31
CA GLN A 16 -5.08 -3.63 -5.01
C GLN A 16 -4.60 -5.08 -5.12
N SER A 17 -5.02 -5.77 -6.18
CA SER A 17 -4.60 -7.15 -6.43
C SER A 17 -3.09 -7.25 -6.62
N MET A 18 -2.52 -6.34 -7.39
CA MET A 18 -1.07 -6.31 -7.62
C MET A 18 -0.32 -6.06 -6.32
N LEU A 19 -0.82 -5.13 -5.50
CA LEU A 19 -0.19 -4.85 -4.20
C LEU A 19 -0.22 -6.07 -3.29
N ARG A 20 -1.37 -6.74 -3.19
CA ARG A 20 -1.50 -7.92 -2.35
C ARG A 20 -0.53 -9.02 -2.78
N VAL A 21 -0.49 -9.32 -4.07
CA VAL A 21 0.39 -10.37 -4.59
C VAL A 21 1.86 -10.00 -4.36
N GLY A 22 2.22 -8.76 -4.65
CA GLY A 22 3.60 -8.31 -4.48
C GLY A 22 4.05 -8.34 -3.02
N LEU A 23 3.18 -7.95 -2.10
CA LEU A 23 3.48 -8.01 -0.67
C LEU A 23 3.61 -9.45 -0.18
N GLN A 24 2.77 -10.35 -0.68
CA GLN A 24 2.84 -11.77 -0.35
C GLN A 24 4.15 -12.39 -0.84
N GLN A 25 4.63 -11.96 -1.99
CA GLN A 25 5.86 -12.48 -2.59
C GLN A 25 7.12 -11.75 -2.12
N GLY A 26 6.96 -10.70 -1.31
CA GLY A 26 8.10 -9.94 -0.81
C GLY A 26 8.81 -9.11 -1.86
N ILE A 27 8.11 -8.72 -2.92
CA ILE A 27 8.69 -7.93 -4.01
C ILE A 27 8.88 -6.48 -3.59
N PHE A 28 7.94 -5.94 -2.81
CA PHE A 28 7.97 -4.55 -2.38
C PHE A 28 8.71 -4.40 -1.06
N GLN A 29 9.53 -3.35 -0.95
CA GLN A 29 10.27 -3.07 0.28
C GLN A 29 9.50 -2.22 1.26
N PHE A 30 8.37 -1.67 0.86
CA PHE A 30 7.60 -0.77 1.72
C PHE A 30 6.58 -1.48 2.60
N GLY A 31 6.55 -2.78 2.57
CA GLY A 31 5.60 -3.52 3.41
C GLY A 31 5.76 -5.01 3.29
N TYR A 32 4.88 -5.72 3.98
CA TYR A 32 4.89 -7.18 3.97
C TYR A 32 3.48 -7.69 4.22
N ALA A 33 3.29 -8.97 3.93
CA ALA A 33 2.04 -9.68 4.20
C ALA A 33 2.34 -10.83 5.14
N VAL A 34 1.48 -11.01 6.15
CA VAL A 34 1.61 -12.10 7.11
C VAL A 34 0.36 -12.96 7.01
N LYS A 35 0.57 -14.26 6.82
CA LYS A 35 -0.52 -15.21 6.80
C LYS A 35 -0.91 -15.59 8.23
N ILE A 36 -2.20 -15.51 8.53
CA ILE A 36 -2.70 -15.91 9.84
C ILE A 36 -2.87 -17.43 9.85
N ASN A 37 -2.02 -18.11 10.62
CA ASN A 37 -1.97 -19.58 10.62
C ASN A 37 -3.28 -20.24 11.06
N SER A 38 -4.06 -19.55 11.89
CA SER A 38 -5.31 -20.10 12.39
C SER A 38 -6.45 -19.96 11.40
N ASP A 39 -6.24 -19.23 10.31
CA ASP A 39 -7.28 -18.99 9.32
C ASP A 39 -7.21 -20.03 8.21
N LYS A 40 -8.24 -20.86 8.16
CA LYS A 40 -8.35 -21.92 7.15
C LYS A 40 -8.52 -21.37 5.75
N ASN A 41 -8.96 -20.13 5.62
CA ASN A 41 -9.16 -19.48 4.33
C ASN A 41 -7.91 -18.84 3.77
N GLY A 42 -6.81 -18.91 4.51
CA GLY A 42 -5.54 -18.39 4.03
C GLY A 42 -5.49 -16.87 3.94
N LYS A 43 -6.18 -16.18 4.81
CA LYS A 43 -6.18 -14.71 4.81
C LYS A 43 -4.83 -14.16 5.20
N PHE A 44 -4.48 -13.03 4.58
CA PHE A 44 -3.26 -12.31 4.88
C PHE A 44 -3.59 -10.99 5.56
N THR A 45 -2.71 -10.60 6.49
CA THR A 45 -2.71 -9.26 7.06
C THR A 45 -1.60 -8.47 6.37
N TYR A 46 -1.90 -7.29 5.89
CA TYR A 46 -0.95 -6.47 5.15
C TYR A 46 -0.48 -5.31 6.00
N ASN A 47 0.83 -5.10 6.02
CA ASN A 47 1.44 -3.98 6.72
C ASN A 47 2.21 -3.17 5.68
N ILE A 48 1.73 -1.96 5.40
CA ILE A 48 2.33 -1.10 4.39
C ILE A 48 2.80 0.17 5.07
N GLN A 49 4.10 0.42 5.03
CA GLN A 49 4.71 1.58 5.67
C GLN A 49 4.54 2.80 4.79
N LYS A 50 3.88 3.82 5.34
CA LYS A 50 3.63 5.07 4.61
C LYS A 50 4.92 5.67 4.07
N ARG A 51 5.95 5.73 4.91
CA ARG A 51 7.24 6.31 4.53
C ARG A 51 7.90 5.55 3.38
N GLY A 52 7.83 4.24 3.43
CA GLY A 52 8.39 3.41 2.37
C GLY A 52 7.69 3.63 1.04
N VAL A 53 6.37 3.78 1.08
CA VAL A 53 5.61 4.05 -0.14
C VAL A 53 5.93 5.45 -0.67
N GLU A 54 6.09 6.42 0.21
CA GLU A 54 6.49 7.78 -0.18
C GLU A 54 7.84 7.78 -0.88
N GLU A 55 8.79 7.01 -0.38
CA GLU A 55 10.09 6.88 -1.01
C GLU A 55 9.98 6.21 -2.38
N TYR A 56 9.13 5.21 -2.48
CA TYR A 56 8.92 4.50 -3.73
C TYR A 56 8.32 5.40 -4.80
N VAL A 57 7.32 6.19 -4.42
CA VAL A 57 6.62 7.10 -5.34
C VAL A 57 7.44 8.37 -5.60
N GLY A 58 8.23 8.81 -4.61
CA GLY A 58 9.01 10.03 -4.71
C GLY A 58 8.24 11.28 -4.35
N LEU A 59 7.16 11.14 -3.56
CA LEU A 59 6.26 12.24 -3.20
C LEU A 59 5.68 11.95 -1.83
N SER A 60 5.52 12.99 -0.98
CA SER A 60 4.88 12.80 0.31
C SER A 60 3.39 12.55 0.12
N TYR A 61 2.83 11.73 1.01
CA TYR A 61 1.41 11.36 0.96
C TYR A 61 0.52 12.61 1.11
N GLU A 62 0.91 13.50 1.99
CA GLU A 62 0.17 14.75 2.22
C GLU A 62 0.15 15.64 0.98
N LYS A 63 1.28 15.76 0.30
CA LYS A 63 1.34 16.54 -0.95
C LYS A 63 0.50 15.91 -2.05
N TRP A 64 0.51 14.59 -2.11
CA TRP A 64 -0.31 13.87 -3.08
C TRP A 64 -1.79 14.13 -2.83
N LEU A 65 -2.22 14.10 -1.56
CA LEU A 65 -3.61 14.38 -1.20
C LEU A 65 -3.99 15.81 -1.59
N GLU A 66 -3.12 16.77 -1.35
CA GLU A 66 -3.35 18.16 -1.74
C GLU A 66 -3.49 18.31 -3.26
N SER A 67 -2.63 17.60 -4.01
CA SER A 67 -2.71 17.58 -5.47
C SER A 67 -4.06 17.07 -5.96
N ARG A 68 -4.56 16.04 -5.31
CA ARG A 68 -5.86 15.48 -5.69
C ARG A 68 -6.97 16.46 -5.44
N LYS A 69 -6.92 17.19 -4.33
CA LYS A 69 -7.93 18.20 -4.02
C LYS A 69 -7.89 19.32 -5.06
N GLY A 70 -6.70 19.74 -5.44
CA GLY A 70 -6.54 20.76 -6.47
C GLY A 70 -7.06 20.30 -7.83
N ALA A 71 -6.85 19.04 -8.15
CA ALA A 71 -7.27 18.48 -9.42
C ALA A 71 -8.79 18.34 -9.56
N GLN A 72 -9.49 18.39 -8.44
CA GLN A 72 -10.94 18.25 -8.44
C GLN A 72 -11.67 19.59 -8.62
N LEU A 73 -10.94 20.67 -8.60
CA LEU A 73 -11.51 22.00 -8.85
C LEU A 73 -11.62 22.28 -10.37
#